data_4c6f6dc31cc264f79b63e549c73c2551
#
_entry.id   4c6f6dc31cc264f79b63e549c73c2551
#
_cell.length_a   1.000
_cell.length_b   1.000
_cell.length_c   1.000
_cell.angle_alpha   90.00
_cell.angle_beta   90.00
_cell.angle_gamma   90.00
#
_symmetry.space_group_name_H-M   'P 1'
#
loop_
_entity.id
_entity.type
_entity.pdbx_description
1 polymer ?
#
loop_
_entity_poly.entity_id
_entity_poly.type
_entity_poly.pdbx_seq_one_letter_code
_entity_poly.pdbx_strand_id
1 'polypeptide(L)'
;MKQDSAYTKNNAIRKSKKDEGFTLIEVLIAISIFAIGMLAVATMQISAIKVNSNAGKITTRITWAQDKLEKLMALPYTDSQLQAAGSPFQETTSDGYIVSWTVTDNTPITNTKLITVTVTGREKTTRVSYVKPSMS
;
A
#
# COMPACT_ATOMS: atom_id res chain seq x y z
N MET A 1 -6.79 -24.85 95.28
CA MET A 1 -7.72 -24.47 94.22
C MET A 1 -6.92 -24.43 92.92
N LYS A 2 -7.12 -25.46 92.07
CA LYS A 2 -6.47 -25.62 90.76
C LYS A 2 -7.28 -24.89 89.71
N GLN A 3 -6.64 -24.13 88.89
CA GLN A 3 -7.23 -23.66 87.64
C GLN A 3 -6.37 -24.19 86.50
N ASP A 4 -6.92 -25.15 85.79
CA ASP A 4 -6.38 -25.64 84.54
C ASP A 4 -6.69 -24.67 83.44
N SER A 5 -5.65 -24.05 82.90
CA SER A 5 -5.77 -23.21 81.73
C SER A 5 -5.62 -24.09 80.49
N ALA A 6 -6.70 -24.33 79.78
CA ALA A 6 -6.74 -25.07 78.55
C ALA A 6 -6.11 -24.21 77.39
N TYR A 7 -4.95 -24.62 76.99
CA TYR A 7 -4.25 -24.03 75.84
C TYR A 7 -4.85 -24.57 74.55
N THR A 8 -5.75 -23.82 73.95
CA THR A 8 -6.36 -24.18 72.67
C THR A 8 -5.36 -23.85 71.53
N LYS A 9 -4.70 -24.90 71.08
CA LYS A 9 -3.79 -24.83 69.96
C LYS A 9 -4.57 -24.74 68.66
N ASN A 10 -4.77 -23.54 68.17
CA ASN A 10 -5.33 -23.29 66.77
C ASN A 10 -4.38 -23.78 65.74
N ASN A 11 -4.55 -25.01 65.28
CA ASN A 11 -3.95 -25.53 64.08
C ASN A 11 -4.61 -24.87 62.85
N ALA A 12 -4.12 -23.72 62.45
CA ALA A 12 -4.42 -23.17 61.15
C ALA A 12 -3.77 -24.09 60.06
N ILE A 13 -4.60 -24.96 59.52
CA ILE A 13 -4.22 -25.76 58.34
C ILE A 13 -3.97 -24.77 57.19
N ARG A 14 -2.71 -24.43 56.98
CA ARG A 14 -2.31 -23.77 55.74
C ARG A 14 -2.62 -24.74 54.59
N LYS A 15 -3.72 -24.52 53.89
CA LYS A 15 -3.97 -25.11 52.59
C LYS A 15 -2.80 -24.69 51.70
N SER A 16 -1.84 -25.58 51.54
CA SER A 16 -0.83 -25.48 50.49
C SER A 16 -1.59 -25.37 49.17
N LYS A 17 -1.50 -24.21 48.48
CA LYS A 17 -1.86 -24.14 47.07
C LYS A 17 -0.97 -25.15 46.37
N LYS A 18 -1.57 -26.25 45.90
CA LYS A 18 -0.91 -27.13 44.92
C LYS A 18 -0.54 -26.25 43.77
N ASP A 19 0.73 -26.05 43.54
CA ASP A 19 1.27 -25.54 42.25
C ASP A 19 0.96 -26.62 41.21
N GLU A 20 -0.19 -26.48 40.56
CA GLU A 20 -0.56 -27.37 39.45
C GLU A 20 0.29 -26.94 38.28
N GLY A 21 1.34 -27.72 37.96
CA GLY A 21 2.15 -27.56 36.78
C GLY A 21 1.33 -27.87 35.52
N PHE A 22 1.65 -27.21 34.43
CA PHE A 22 1.01 -27.46 33.13
C PHE A 22 1.20 -28.92 32.70
N THR A 23 0.14 -29.50 32.17
CA THR A 23 0.22 -30.86 31.57
C THR A 23 0.91 -30.81 30.22
N LEU A 24 1.58 -31.89 29.84
CA LEU A 24 2.24 -31.99 28.54
C LEU A 24 1.26 -31.74 27.37
N ILE A 25 0.03 -32.24 27.51
CA ILE A 25 -1.00 -32.07 26.48
C ILE A 25 -1.45 -30.61 26.35
N GLU A 26 -1.52 -29.87 27.45
CA GLU A 26 -1.88 -28.45 27.43
C GLU A 26 -0.82 -27.62 26.69
N VAL A 27 0.47 -27.89 26.92
CA VAL A 27 1.56 -27.26 26.20
C VAL A 27 1.51 -27.58 24.71
N LEU A 28 1.23 -28.84 24.33
CA LEU A 28 1.09 -29.23 22.93
C LEU A 28 -0.08 -28.52 22.24
N ILE A 29 -1.21 -28.39 22.90
CA ILE A 29 -2.37 -27.65 22.36
C ILE A 29 -2.03 -26.17 22.22
N ALA A 30 -1.40 -25.56 23.24
CA ALA A 30 -1.01 -24.17 23.21
C ALA A 30 -0.05 -23.85 22.07
N ILE A 31 0.98 -24.69 21.85
CA ILE A 31 1.93 -24.53 20.74
C ILE A 31 1.23 -24.69 19.40
N SER A 32 0.29 -25.62 19.26
CA SER A 32 -0.46 -25.83 18.02
C SER A 32 -1.29 -24.62 17.65
N ILE A 33 -2.03 -24.04 18.61
CA ILE A 33 -2.82 -22.82 18.40
C ILE A 33 -1.89 -21.64 18.07
N PHE A 34 -0.80 -21.52 18.81
CA PHE A 34 0.20 -20.46 18.57
C PHE A 34 0.79 -20.54 17.18
N ALA A 35 1.14 -21.74 16.71
CA ALA A 35 1.69 -21.94 15.36
C ALA A 35 0.70 -21.51 14.26
N ILE A 36 -0.59 -21.81 14.41
CA ILE A 36 -1.63 -21.37 13.48
C ILE A 36 -1.74 -19.83 13.49
N GLY A 37 -1.72 -19.22 14.67
CA GLY A 37 -1.73 -17.77 14.81
C GLY A 37 -0.53 -17.09 14.14
N MET A 38 0.67 -17.65 14.32
CA MET A 38 1.89 -17.15 13.67
C MET A 38 1.83 -17.22 12.14
N LEU A 39 1.29 -18.32 11.58
CA LEU A 39 1.09 -18.43 10.14
C LEU A 39 0.13 -17.36 9.60
N ALA A 40 -0.95 -17.10 10.30
CA ALA A 40 -1.91 -16.07 9.91
C ALA A 40 -1.25 -14.68 9.87
N VAL A 41 -0.46 -14.32 10.90
CA VAL A 41 0.28 -13.06 10.93
C VAL A 41 1.31 -12.97 9.79
N ALA A 42 2.04 -14.05 9.51
CA ALA A 42 3.01 -14.09 8.43
C ALA A 42 2.37 -13.82 7.05
N THR A 43 1.19 -14.38 6.78
CA THR A 43 0.46 -14.13 5.52
C THR A 43 0.00 -12.67 5.39
N MET A 44 -0.44 -12.05 6.49
CA MET A 44 -0.80 -10.64 6.51
C MET A 44 0.41 -9.74 6.22
N GLN A 45 1.58 -10.05 6.79
CA GLN A 45 2.81 -9.29 6.54
C GLN A 45 3.22 -9.35 5.06
N ILE A 46 3.18 -10.53 4.43
CA ILE A 46 3.49 -10.69 3.01
C ILE A 46 2.53 -9.87 2.16
N SER A 47 1.23 -9.87 2.48
CA SER A 47 0.23 -9.06 1.78
C SER A 47 0.49 -7.57 1.93
N ALA A 48 0.82 -7.10 3.13
CA ALA A 48 1.16 -5.69 3.39
C ALA A 48 2.39 -5.24 2.59
N ILE A 49 3.44 -6.06 2.52
CA ILE A 49 4.64 -5.77 1.73
C ILE A 49 4.29 -5.66 0.23
N LYS A 50 3.49 -6.58 -0.32
CA LYS A 50 3.06 -6.54 -1.72
C LYS A 50 2.24 -5.28 -2.03
N VAL A 51 1.30 -4.92 -1.17
CA VAL A 51 0.48 -3.72 -1.33
C VAL A 51 1.36 -2.47 -1.29
N ASN A 52 2.26 -2.36 -0.33
CA ASN A 52 3.16 -1.20 -0.21
C ASN A 52 4.10 -1.08 -1.43
N SER A 53 4.67 -2.18 -1.89
CA SER A 53 5.50 -2.19 -3.12
C SER A 53 4.71 -1.76 -4.35
N ASN A 54 3.46 -2.21 -4.49
CA ASN A 54 2.61 -1.78 -5.60
C ASN A 54 2.23 -0.30 -5.52
N ALA A 55 1.94 0.22 -4.32
CA ALA A 55 1.66 1.64 -4.11
C ALA A 55 2.86 2.51 -4.53
N GLY A 56 4.08 2.15 -4.16
CA GLY A 56 5.28 2.83 -4.60
C GLY A 56 5.43 2.89 -6.13
N LYS A 57 5.16 1.78 -6.81
CA LYS A 57 5.21 1.73 -8.28
C LYS A 57 4.13 2.57 -8.95
N ILE A 58 2.94 2.67 -8.35
CA ILE A 58 1.87 3.54 -8.83
C ILE A 58 2.29 5.00 -8.66
N THR A 59 2.80 5.38 -7.49
CA THR A 59 3.29 6.73 -7.22
C THR A 59 4.36 7.14 -8.23
N THR A 60 5.35 6.30 -8.50
CA THR A 60 6.38 6.59 -9.50
C THR A 60 5.80 6.85 -10.89
N ARG A 61 4.84 6.03 -11.34
CA ARG A 61 4.18 6.25 -12.64
C ARG A 61 3.38 7.54 -12.70
N ILE A 62 2.69 7.88 -11.60
CA ILE A 62 1.93 9.14 -11.50
C ILE A 62 2.91 10.32 -11.56
N THR A 63 4.02 10.27 -10.84
CA THR A 63 5.05 11.32 -10.87
C THR A 63 5.59 11.54 -12.29
N TRP A 64 5.94 10.48 -13.00
CA TRP A 64 6.37 10.60 -14.41
C TRP A 64 5.28 11.17 -15.32
N ALA A 65 4.02 10.78 -15.10
CA ALA A 65 2.90 11.31 -15.87
C ALA A 65 2.69 12.81 -15.61
N GLN A 66 2.78 13.24 -14.35
CA GLN A 66 2.65 14.64 -13.96
C GLN A 66 3.80 15.49 -14.50
N ASP A 67 5.04 15.02 -14.35
CA ASP A 67 6.22 15.74 -14.87
C ASP A 67 6.11 15.94 -16.38
N LYS A 68 5.70 14.91 -17.13
CA LYS A 68 5.48 15.05 -18.56
C LYS A 68 4.34 16.00 -18.88
N LEU A 69 3.25 15.89 -18.14
CA LEU A 69 2.09 16.77 -18.34
C LEU A 69 2.45 18.25 -18.09
N GLU A 70 3.20 18.54 -17.03
CA GLU A 70 3.67 19.91 -16.73
C GLU A 70 4.56 20.44 -17.87
N LYS A 71 5.48 19.63 -18.39
CA LYS A 71 6.29 20.01 -19.54
C LYS A 71 5.44 20.32 -20.77
N LEU A 72 4.44 19.50 -21.08
CA LEU A 72 3.53 19.74 -22.19
C LEU A 72 2.64 20.96 -21.99
N MET A 73 2.24 21.22 -20.76
CA MET A 73 1.45 22.42 -20.41
C MET A 73 2.26 23.71 -20.60
N ALA A 74 3.56 23.68 -20.34
CA ALA A 74 4.45 24.84 -20.49
C ALA A 74 4.74 25.18 -21.97
N LEU A 75 4.53 24.24 -22.90
CA LEU A 75 4.77 24.49 -24.34
C LEU A 75 3.72 25.44 -24.93
N PRO A 76 4.08 26.24 -25.97
CA PRO A 76 3.12 26.99 -26.74
C PRO A 76 2.01 26.09 -27.32
N TYR A 77 0.79 26.62 -27.48
CA TYR A 77 -0.37 25.86 -28.00
C TYR A 77 -0.12 25.27 -29.40
N THR A 78 0.75 25.91 -30.19
CA THR A 78 1.11 25.52 -31.57
C THR A 78 2.32 24.58 -31.65
N ASP A 79 2.90 24.18 -30.52
CA ASP A 79 4.07 23.32 -30.46
C ASP A 79 3.82 21.97 -31.16
N SER A 80 4.86 21.42 -31.80
CA SER A 80 4.77 20.16 -32.53
C SER A 80 4.38 18.97 -31.69
N GLN A 81 4.77 18.95 -30.40
CA GLN A 81 4.40 17.91 -29.44
C GLN A 81 2.95 17.99 -29.00
N LEU A 82 2.28 19.09 -29.29
CA LEU A 82 0.86 19.35 -29.00
C LEU A 82 -0.01 19.31 -30.24
N GLN A 83 0.49 18.81 -31.38
CA GLN A 83 -0.33 18.57 -32.55
C GLN A 83 -1.01 17.19 -32.48
N ALA A 84 -2.26 17.15 -32.96
CA ALA A 84 -2.97 15.89 -33.05
C ALA A 84 -2.22 15.01 -34.10
N ALA A 85 -1.63 13.93 -33.69
CA ALA A 85 -0.89 13.00 -34.51
C ALA A 85 -1.64 11.67 -34.62
N GLY A 86 -1.50 10.99 -35.74
CA GLY A 86 -2.10 9.68 -35.97
C GLY A 86 -1.51 8.55 -35.09
N SER A 87 -0.37 8.82 -34.45
CA SER A 87 0.30 7.90 -33.53
C SER A 87 0.69 8.63 -32.23
N PRO A 88 0.71 7.95 -31.07
CA PRO A 88 1.17 8.55 -29.85
C PRO A 88 2.64 8.95 -29.91
N PHE A 89 2.98 10.09 -29.36
CA PHE A 89 4.37 10.43 -29.04
C PHE A 89 4.87 9.50 -27.93
N GLN A 90 6.15 9.22 -27.88
CA GLN A 90 6.72 8.27 -26.92
C GLN A 90 8.13 8.65 -26.51
N GLU A 91 8.43 8.47 -25.24
CA GLU A 91 9.79 8.56 -24.69
C GLU A 91 10.00 7.49 -23.61
N THR A 92 11.24 7.13 -23.35
CA THR A 92 11.60 6.19 -22.28
C THR A 92 12.35 6.93 -21.19
N THR A 93 11.94 6.75 -19.95
CA THR A 93 12.60 7.36 -18.80
C THR A 93 13.89 6.62 -18.42
N SER A 94 14.74 7.24 -17.61
CA SER A 94 15.97 6.62 -17.06
C SER A 94 15.69 5.31 -16.29
N ASP A 95 14.51 5.21 -15.69
CA ASP A 95 14.08 4.04 -14.90
C ASP A 95 13.38 2.97 -15.75
N GLY A 96 13.36 3.13 -17.08
CA GLY A 96 12.80 2.17 -18.02
C GLY A 96 11.27 2.18 -18.11
N TYR A 97 10.59 3.25 -17.66
CA TYR A 97 9.17 3.46 -17.92
C TYR A 97 8.99 4.05 -19.32
N ILE A 98 7.94 3.62 -20.01
CA ILE A 98 7.53 4.18 -21.30
C ILE A 98 6.46 5.24 -21.03
N VAL A 99 6.76 6.48 -21.36
CA VAL A 99 5.82 7.60 -21.31
C VAL A 99 5.34 7.89 -22.72
N SER A 100 4.06 7.76 -22.97
CA SER A 100 3.43 8.09 -24.25
C SER A 100 2.34 9.13 -24.04
N TRP A 101 2.12 10.00 -25.04
CA TRP A 101 1.03 10.96 -24.97
C TRP A 101 0.35 11.12 -26.31
N THR A 102 -0.94 11.40 -26.24
CA THR A 102 -1.79 11.71 -27.38
C THR A 102 -2.45 13.07 -27.16
N VAL A 103 -2.67 13.78 -28.25
CA VAL A 103 -3.35 15.07 -28.26
C VAL A 103 -4.56 14.97 -29.17
N THR A 104 -5.70 15.40 -28.67
CA THR A 104 -6.95 15.50 -29.46
C THR A 104 -7.41 16.93 -29.47
N ASP A 105 -7.54 17.50 -30.66
CA ASP A 105 -7.99 18.88 -30.82
C ASP A 105 -9.49 19.01 -30.65
N ASN A 106 -9.94 20.18 -30.23
CA ASN A 106 -11.36 20.56 -30.05
C ASN A 106 -12.12 19.61 -29.14
N THR A 107 -11.46 19.12 -28.09
CA THR A 107 -12.03 18.18 -27.11
C THR A 107 -11.69 18.65 -25.69
N PRO A 108 -12.69 18.73 -24.76
CA PRO A 108 -14.12 18.50 -24.95
C PRO A 108 -14.89 19.62 -25.66
N ILE A 109 -14.30 20.78 -25.82
CA ILE A 109 -14.90 21.95 -26.47
C ILE A 109 -13.98 22.54 -27.53
N THR A 110 -14.53 23.36 -28.43
CA THR A 110 -13.77 24.06 -29.47
C THR A 110 -12.65 24.90 -28.85
N ASN A 111 -11.51 25.02 -29.53
CA ASN A 111 -10.30 25.72 -29.06
C ASN A 111 -9.65 25.14 -27.79
N THR A 112 -9.84 23.86 -27.55
CA THR A 112 -9.13 23.14 -26.49
C THR A 112 -8.39 21.92 -27.05
N LYS A 113 -7.35 21.48 -26.36
CA LYS A 113 -6.62 20.26 -26.65
C LYS A 113 -6.72 19.31 -25.44
N LEU A 114 -7.23 18.12 -25.66
CA LEU A 114 -7.19 17.06 -24.65
C LEU A 114 -5.84 16.35 -24.78
N ILE A 115 -5.00 16.49 -23.78
CA ILE A 115 -3.70 15.82 -23.67
C ILE A 115 -3.87 14.63 -22.74
N THR A 116 -3.58 13.43 -23.24
CA THR A 116 -3.62 12.20 -22.44
C THR A 116 -2.23 11.62 -22.36
N VAL A 117 -1.66 11.60 -21.16
CA VAL A 117 -0.35 11.01 -20.87
C VAL A 117 -0.56 9.63 -20.29
N THR A 118 0.13 8.66 -20.83
CA THR A 118 0.08 7.25 -20.40
C THR A 118 1.48 6.79 -20.03
N VAL A 119 1.67 6.30 -18.82
CA VAL A 119 2.95 5.75 -18.35
C VAL A 119 2.80 4.26 -18.14
N THR A 120 3.60 3.49 -18.87
CA THR A 120 3.62 2.03 -18.80
C THR A 120 4.93 1.56 -18.19
N GLY A 121 4.83 0.67 -17.21
CA GLY A 121 5.99 0.01 -16.63
C GLY A 121 5.60 -1.37 -16.09
N ARG A 122 6.39 -2.39 -16.42
CA ARG A 122 6.22 -3.77 -15.91
C ARG A 122 4.77 -4.24 -15.89
N GLU A 123 4.09 -4.30 -17.01
CA GLU A 123 2.73 -4.83 -17.19
C GLU A 123 1.59 -3.94 -16.65
N LYS A 124 1.88 -2.81 -16.03
CA LYS A 124 0.84 -1.89 -15.53
C LYS A 124 0.96 -0.51 -16.15
N THR A 125 -0.19 0.06 -16.45
CA THR A 125 -0.33 1.36 -17.09
C THR A 125 -1.07 2.33 -16.17
N THR A 126 -0.61 3.58 -16.15
CA THR A 126 -1.29 4.70 -15.49
C THR A 126 -1.57 5.78 -16.52
N ARG A 127 -2.75 6.37 -16.51
CA ARG A 127 -3.16 7.41 -17.46
C ARG A 127 -3.61 8.65 -16.71
N VAL A 128 -3.19 9.81 -17.19
CA VAL A 128 -3.59 11.13 -16.71
C VAL A 128 -3.99 11.97 -17.92
N SER A 129 -5.09 12.70 -17.82
CA SER A 129 -5.55 13.58 -18.91
C SER A 129 -5.72 15.01 -18.42
N TYR A 130 -5.45 15.96 -19.29
CA TYR A 130 -5.59 17.38 -19.03
C TYR A 130 -6.16 18.10 -20.28
N VAL A 131 -6.97 19.11 -20.04
CA VAL A 131 -7.53 19.95 -21.10
C VAL A 131 -6.78 21.28 -21.12
N LYS A 132 -6.04 21.55 -22.20
CA LYS A 132 -5.31 22.81 -22.41
C LYS A 132 -6.15 23.75 -23.28
N PRO A 133 -6.60 24.90 -22.75
CA PRO A 133 -7.28 25.90 -23.56
C PRO A 133 -6.29 26.65 -24.45
N SER A 134 -6.76 27.16 -25.60
CA SER A 134 -6.01 28.15 -26.35
C SER A 134 -6.09 29.47 -25.59
N MET A 135 -4.96 29.99 -25.15
CA MET A 135 -4.89 31.35 -24.64
C MET A 135 -4.86 32.25 -25.86
N SER A 136 -5.94 33.01 -26.03
CA SER A 136 -6.04 34.13 -27.03
C SER A 136 -5.26 35.32 -26.55
#